data_72e54241f3571368a049dc8a8333e0b1
#
_entry.id   72e54241f3571368a049dc8a8333e0b1
#
_cell.length_a   1.000
_cell.length_b   1.000
_cell.length_c   1.000
_cell.angle_alpha   90.00
_cell.angle_beta   90.00
_cell.angle_gamma   90.00
#
_symmetry.space_group_name_H-M   'P 1'
#
loop_
_entity.id
_entity.type
_entity.pdbx_description
1 polymer ?
#
loop_
_entity_poly.entity_id
_entity_poly.type
_entity_poly.pdbx_seq_one_letter_code
_entity_poly.pdbx_strand_id
1 'polypeptide(L)'
;ELGCDWVVSGHYARIRQEKGRYLLYKAVDSAKDQTYFLACLNQEQLAHIQFPLGELTKAQVREIAAEHGFVNARKRDSQDICFVPGGDYGEFLQRYTGKVYPQGDFLDLQGNVVGRHRGAACYTKGQRKHLGLAMGAPVYVCGKDMAQNTVTVGPNEALFSPALRANDWCWYPFEALEKPQKVTVKTRHSQFEQPGTVY
;
A
#
# COMPACT_ATOMS: atom_id res chain seq x y z
N GLU A 1 17.75 -12.21 19.76
CA GLU A 1 16.61 -11.43 20.25
C GLU A 1 17.12 -10.59 21.43
N LEU A 2 16.67 -9.34 21.49
CA LEU A 2 17.32 -8.32 22.33
C LEU A 2 16.76 -8.23 23.76
N GLY A 3 15.79 -9.11 24.12
CA GLY A 3 15.14 -9.10 25.44
C GLY A 3 14.37 -7.83 25.76
N CYS A 4 13.80 -7.17 24.74
CA CYS A 4 13.00 -5.96 24.92
C CYS A 4 11.52 -6.33 25.07
N ASP A 5 10.82 -5.68 26.00
CA ASP A 5 9.39 -5.87 26.23
C ASP A 5 8.52 -5.08 25.24
N TRP A 6 9.08 -4.00 24.67
CA TRP A 6 8.34 -3.07 23.82
C TRP A 6 9.11 -2.71 22.55
N VAL A 7 8.35 -2.55 21.46
CA VAL A 7 8.80 -1.95 20.20
C VAL A 7 8.20 -0.56 20.09
N VAL A 8 9.04 0.46 19.96
CA VAL A 8 8.59 1.85 19.73
C VAL A 8 8.94 2.24 18.32
N SER A 9 7.96 2.76 17.59
CA SER A 9 8.14 3.11 16.19
C SER A 9 7.54 4.46 15.84
N GLY A 10 8.19 5.18 14.91
CA GLY A 10 7.73 6.47 14.38
C GLY A 10 6.58 6.39 13.38
N HIS A 11 5.82 5.29 13.31
CA HIS A 11 4.65 5.20 12.47
C HIS A 11 3.51 6.09 12.97
N TYR A 12 2.79 6.69 12.03
CA TYR A 12 1.59 7.47 12.30
C TYR A 12 0.38 6.54 12.37
N ALA A 13 0.10 6.04 13.55
CA ALA A 13 -1.05 5.22 13.92
C ALA A 13 -1.29 5.35 15.42
N ARG A 14 -2.45 4.91 15.91
CA ARG A 14 -2.78 4.94 17.34
C ARG A 14 -3.23 3.57 17.80
N ILE A 15 -2.88 3.20 19.01
CA ILE A 15 -3.35 1.97 19.65
C ILE A 15 -4.12 2.36 20.91
N ARG A 16 -5.30 1.77 21.10
CA ARG A 16 -6.07 1.90 22.33
C ARG A 16 -6.48 0.52 22.83
N GLN A 17 -6.55 0.37 24.12
CA GLN A 17 -7.08 -0.84 24.74
C GLN A 17 -8.52 -0.60 25.18
N GLU A 18 -9.44 -1.39 24.66
CA GLU A 18 -10.86 -1.33 24.98
C GLU A 18 -11.39 -2.75 25.20
N LYS A 19 -12.13 -2.95 26.29
CA LYS A 19 -12.75 -4.25 26.65
C LYS A 19 -11.78 -5.44 26.59
N GLY A 20 -10.53 -5.22 27.01
CA GLY A 20 -9.50 -6.26 27.02
C GLY A 20 -8.82 -6.53 25.66
N ARG A 21 -9.17 -5.78 24.60
CA ARG A 21 -8.56 -5.93 23.26
C ARG A 21 -7.83 -4.67 22.84
N TYR A 22 -6.81 -4.83 22.04
CA TYR A 22 -6.07 -3.72 21.42
C TYR A 22 -6.67 -3.38 20.06
N LEU A 23 -6.98 -2.10 19.87
CA LEU A 23 -7.57 -1.56 18.66
C LEU A 23 -6.57 -0.66 17.95
N LEU A 24 -6.40 -0.86 16.66
CA LEU A 24 -5.59 0.01 15.81
C LEU A 24 -6.47 1.13 15.22
N TYR A 25 -6.12 2.37 15.52
CA TYR A 25 -6.83 3.57 15.04
C TYR A 25 -5.96 4.37 14.08
N LYS A 26 -6.63 5.03 13.15
CA LYS A 26 -5.97 6.01 12.27
C LYS A 26 -5.28 7.10 13.07
N ALA A 27 -4.17 7.61 12.55
CA ALA A 27 -3.48 8.76 13.11
C ALA A 27 -4.36 10.03 13.09
N VAL A 28 -4.02 11.01 13.93
CA VAL A 28 -4.64 12.33 13.91
C VAL A 28 -4.34 13.04 12.58
N ASP A 29 -3.12 12.93 12.07
CA ASP A 29 -2.75 13.41 10.74
C ASP A 29 -3.17 12.39 9.67
N SER A 30 -4.35 12.61 9.09
CA SER A 30 -4.91 11.72 8.06
C SER A 30 -4.05 11.65 6.79
N ALA A 31 -3.26 12.71 6.48
CA ALA A 31 -2.36 12.73 5.34
C ALA A 31 -1.11 11.88 5.55
N LYS A 32 -0.81 11.53 6.80
CA LYS A 32 0.33 10.71 7.21
C LYS A 32 -0.07 9.36 7.79
N ASP A 33 -1.36 9.06 7.84
CA ASP A 33 -1.87 7.80 8.38
C ASP A 33 -1.23 6.57 7.73
N GLN A 34 -0.71 5.68 8.56
CA GLN A 34 0.00 4.46 8.13
C GLN A 34 -0.70 3.18 8.59
N THR A 35 -1.93 3.26 9.08
CA THR A 35 -2.68 2.08 9.54
C THR A 35 -2.88 1.03 8.44
N TYR A 36 -2.91 1.44 7.16
CA TYR A 36 -2.97 0.51 6.04
C TYR A 36 -1.82 -0.51 6.06
N PHE A 37 -0.59 -0.07 6.36
CA PHE A 37 0.59 -0.94 6.41
C PHE A 37 0.67 -1.76 7.70
N LEU A 38 -0.01 -1.33 8.75
CA LEU A 38 -0.01 -1.93 10.08
C LEU A 38 -1.21 -2.85 10.31
N ALA A 39 -2.13 -2.96 9.34
CA ALA A 39 -3.37 -3.73 9.45
C ALA A 39 -3.18 -5.24 9.64
N CYS A 40 -1.96 -5.75 9.41
CA CYS A 40 -1.61 -7.16 9.65
C CYS A 40 -1.13 -7.47 11.08
N LEU A 41 -0.98 -6.45 11.94
CA LEU A 41 -0.54 -6.66 13.32
C LEU A 41 -1.65 -7.37 14.12
N ASN A 42 -1.31 -8.44 14.82
CA ASN A 42 -2.24 -9.18 15.66
C ASN A 42 -2.33 -8.58 17.09
N GLN A 43 -3.20 -9.15 17.94
CA GLN A 43 -3.42 -8.68 19.30
C GLN A 43 -2.16 -8.72 20.17
N GLU A 44 -1.37 -9.77 20.07
CA GLU A 44 -0.11 -9.94 20.80
C GLU A 44 0.90 -8.88 20.41
N GLN A 45 1.06 -8.63 19.10
CA GLN A 45 1.94 -7.59 18.59
C GLN A 45 1.49 -6.20 19.00
N LEU A 46 0.17 -5.90 18.92
CA LEU A 46 -0.37 -4.61 19.35
C LEU A 46 -0.18 -4.35 20.84
N ALA A 47 -0.17 -5.41 21.66
CA ALA A 47 0.09 -5.31 23.10
C ALA A 47 1.51 -4.83 23.44
N HIS A 48 2.47 -5.01 22.53
CA HIS A 48 3.88 -4.73 22.74
C HIS A 48 4.45 -3.64 21.80
N ILE A 49 3.60 -2.89 21.11
CA ILE A 49 4.01 -1.81 20.20
C ILE A 49 3.46 -0.47 20.67
N GLN A 50 4.27 0.58 20.49
CA GLN A 50 3.88 1.97 20.71
C GLN A 50 4.16 2.83 19.49
N PHE A 51 3.22 3.72 19.18
CA PHE A 51 3.30 4.71 18.09
C PHE A 51 3.18 6.14 18.64
N PRO A 52 4.26 6.71 19.22
CA PRO A 52 4.20 8.04 19.88
C PRO A 52 3.77 9.18 18.94
N LEU A 53 3.99 9.02 17.63
CA LEU A 53 3.65 10.06 16.64
C LEU A 53 2.18 10.02 16.19
N GLY A 54 1.41 9.04 16.61
CA GLY A 54 0.03 8.86 16.16
C GLY A 54 -0.93 9.96 16.59
N GLU A 55 -0.66 10.63 17.71
CA GLU A 55 -1.46 11.75 18.23
C GLU A 55 -0.95 13.13 17.75
N LEU A 56 0.11 13.16 16.93
CA LEU A 56 0.73 14.38 16.44
C LEU A 56 0.56 14.56 14.94
N THR A 57 0.46 15.81 14.49
CA THR A 57 0.60 16.14 13.08
C THR A 57 2.08 16.16 12.67
N LYS A 58 2.35 15.99 11.38
CA LYS A 58 3.72 16.09 10.85
C LYS A 58 4.37 17.43 11.13
N ALA A 59 3.59 18.52 11.17
CA ALA A 59 4.08 19.85 11.52
C ALA A 59 4.58 19.89 12.95
N GLN A 60 3.78 19.42 13.91
CA GLN A 60 4.16 19.34 15.33
C GLN A 60 5.41 18.47 15.55
N VAL A 61 5.51 17.32 14.86
CA VAL A 61 6.70 16.47 14.95
C VAL A 61 7.95 17.20 14.45
N ARG A 62 7.85 18.02 13.39
CA ARG A 62 8.96 18.81 12.88
C ARG A 62 9.36 19.93 13.84
N GLU A 63 8.40 20.58 14.49
CA GLU A 63 8.65 21.60 15.52
C GLU A 63 9.40 21.00 16.70
N ILE A 64 8.92 19.90 17.26
CA ILE A 64 9.58 19.18 18.36
C ILE A 64 11.01 18.76 17.95
N ALA A 65 11.18 18.22 16.74
CA ALA A 65 12.49 17.81 16.25
C ALA A 65 13.46 19.00 16.09
N ALA A 66 12.94 20.17 15.68
CA ALA A 66 13.74 21.40 15.57
C ALA A 66 14.13 21.95 16.94
N GLU A 67 13.22 21.97 17.91
CA GLU A 67 13.46 22.39 19.29
C GLU A 67 14.56 21.55 19.97
N HIS A 68 14.58 20.24 19.67
CA HIS A 68 15.60 19.31 20.17
C HIS A 68 16.87 19.26 19.30
N GLY A 69 17.01 20.13 18.29
CA GLY A 69 18.21 20.23 17.48
C GLY A 69 18.48 19.05 16.53
N PHE A 70 17.46 18.24 16.19
CA PHE A 70 17.66 17.13 15.27
C PHE A 70 17.96 17.62 13.85
N VAL A 71 19.09 17.18 13.28
CA VAL A 71 19.57 17.58 11.94
C VAL A 71 18.61 17.25 10.81
N ASN A 72 17.74 16.27 11.01
CA ASN A 72 16.74 15.81 10.03
C ASN A 72 15.36 16.47 10.20
N ALA A 73 15.19 17.42 11.13
CA ALA A 73 13.90 18.08 11.40
C ALA A 73 13.27 18.70 10.13
N ARG A 74 14.11 19.23 9.22
CA ARG A 74 13.69 19.85 7.94
C ARG A 74 13.81 18.94 6.72
N LYS A 75 14.21 17.68 6.91
CA LYS A 75 14.34 16.73 5.79
C LYS A 75 12.97 16.49 5.14
N ARG A 76 12.93 16.51 3.81
CA ARG A 76 11.73 16.11 3.05
C ARG A 76 11.43 14.64 3.29
N ASP A 77 10.15 14.29 3.27
CA ASP A 77 9.74 12.90 3.38
C ASP A 77 10.26 12.11 2.17
N SER A 78 10.75 10.90 2.41
CA SER A 78 11.13 9.99 1.33
C SER A 78 9.84 9.57 0.59
N GLN A 79 9.74 9.90 -0.69
CA GLN A 79 8.58 9.56 -1.52
C GLN A 79 8.79 8.25 -2.30
N ASP A 80 10.04 7.79 -2.37
CA ASP A 80 10.44 6.59 -3.10
C ASP A 80 10.98 5.51 -2.17
N ILE A 81 10.98 4.29 -2.67
CA ILE A 81 11.56 3.15 -2.00
C ILE A 81 13.07 3.39 -1.89
N CYS A 82 13.59 3.52 -0.68
CA CYS A 82 14.96 3.97 -0.40
C CYS A 82 16.08 3.12 -1.04
N PHE A 83 15.77 1.88 -1.43
CA PHE A 83 16.70 0.96 -2.10
C PHE A 83 16.49 0.86 -3.63
N VAL A 84 15.61 1.70 -4.20
CA VAL A 84 15.42 1.82 -5.67
C VAL A 84 15.81 3.24 -6.10
N PRO A 85 17.12 3.54 -6.19
CA PRO A 85 17.57 4.85 -6.63
C PRO A 85 17.13 5.10 -8.07
N GLY A 86 16.56 6.29 -8.33
CA GLY A 86 16.10 6.67 -9.67
C GLY A 86 14.70 6.18 -10.06
N GLY A 87 13.99 5.44 -9.20
CA GLY A 87 12.58 5.08 -9.42
C GLY A 87 12.32 4.04 -10.52
N ASP A 88 13.35 3.51 -11.20
CA ASP A 88 13.16 2.43 -12.18
C ASP A 88 13.13 1.06 -11.50
N TYR A 89 11.91 0.67 -11.15
CA TYR A 89 11.66 -0.60 -10.50
C TYR A 89 12.01 -1.82 -11.38
N GLY A 90 11.88 -1.68 -12.69
CA GLY A 90 12.24 -2.74 -13.65
C GLY A 90 13.74 -3.02 -13.66
N GLU A 91 14.56 -1.97 -13.72
CA GLU A 91 16.02 -2.08 -13.63
C GLU A 91 16.47 -2.66 -12.28
N PHE A 92 15.86 -2.19 -11.19
CA PHE A 92 16.12 -2.74 -9.86
C PHE A 92 15.83 -4.24 -9.79
N LEU A 93 14.66 -4.68 -10.29
CA LEU A 93 14.30 -6.11 -10.32
C LEU A 93 15.29 -6.95 -11.12
N GLN A 94 15.72 -6.48 -12.30
CA GLN A 94 16.71 -7.17 -13.11
C GLN A 94 18.04 -7.32 -12.36
N ARG A 95 18.52 -6.26 -11.74
CA ARG A 95 19.76 -6.25 -10.95
C ARG A 95 19.69 -7.17 -9.74
N TYR A 96 18.58 -7.12 -9.00
CA TYR A 96 18.41 -7.88 -7.77
C TYR A 96 18.17 -9.37 -8.02
N THR A 97 17.39 -9.72 -9.04
CA THR A 97 17.05 -11.13 -9.34
C THR A 97 17.99 -11.80 -10.34
N GLY A 98 18.83 -11.03 -11.04
CA GLY A 98 19.63 -11.52 -12.16
C GLY A 98 18.79 -11.93 -13.39
N LYS A 99 17.45 -11.72 -13.38
CA LYS A 99 16.54 -12.13 -14.45
C LYS A 99 16.35 -11.01 -15.45
N VAL A 100 16.52 -11.34 -16.73
CA VAL A 100 16.12 -10.44 -17.82
C VAL A 100 14.62 -10.62 -18.05
N TYR A 101 13.89 -9.51 -18.04
CA TYR A 101 12.45 -9.49 -18.37
C TYR A 101 12.31 -9.15 -19.85
N PRO A 102 11.94 -10.12 -20.72
CA PRO A 102 11.84 -9.86 -22.15
C PRO A 102 10.68 -8.90 -22.46
N GLN A 103 10.77 -8.22 -23.59
CA GLN A 103 9.64 -7.45 -24.10
C GLN A 103 8.45 -8.39 -24.38
N GLY A 104 7.24 -7.87 -24.12
CA GLY A 104 6.00 -8.57 -24.36
C GLY A 104 4.95 -7.64 -24.96
N ASP A 105 3.71 -8.12 -25.06
CA ASP A 105 2.63 -7.40 -25.71
C ASP A 105 1.66 -6.77 -24.70
N PHE A 106 1.31 -5.50 -24.93
CA PHE A 106 0.11 -4.93 -24.38
C PHE A 106 -1.11 -5.41 -25.16
N LEU A 107 -2.09 -5.90 -24.45
CA LEU A 107 -3.36 -6.35 -25.01
C LEU A 107 -4.49 -5.42 -24.58
N ASP A 108 -5.47 -5.18 -25.44
CA ASP A 108 -6.75 -4.60 -25.02
C ASP A 108 -7.62 -5.63 -24.29
N LEU A 109 -8.83 -5.24 -23.87
CA LEU A 109 -9.79 -6.15 -23.20
C LEU A 109 -10.33 -7.25 -24.12
N GLN A 110 -10.19 -7.12 -25.43
CA GLN A 110 -10.57 -8.08 -26.44
C GLN A 110 -9.43 -9.04 -26.81
N GLY A 111 -8.22 -8.80 -26.29
CA GLY A 111 -7.03 -9.60 -26.57
C GLY A 111 -6.23 -9.15 -27.79
N ASN A 112 -6.57 -8.03 -28.42
CA ASN A 112 -5.79 -7.48 -29.53
C ASN A 112 -4.51 -6.82 -29.04
N VAL A 113 -3.41 -6.96 -29.77
CA VAL A 113 -2.14 -6.30 -29.47
C VAL A 113 -2.25 -4.81 -29.77
N VAL A 114 -2.01 -3.97 -28.74
CA VAL A 114 -2.08 -2.50 -28.84
C VAL A 114 -0.73 -1.83 -28.64
N GLY A 115 0.33 -2.59 -28.38
CA GLY A 115 1.70 -2.09 -28.22
C GLY A 115 2.64 -3.10 -27.60
N ARG A 116 3.88 -2.66 -27.34
CA ARG A 116 4.93 -3.50 -26.73
C ARG A 116 5.34 -2.94 -25.40
N HIS A 117 5.69 -3.81 -24.44
CA HIS A 117 6.16 -3.43 -23.12
C HIS A 117 7.51 -4.06 -22.77
N ARG A 118 8.19 -3.54 -21.76
CA ARG A 118 9.52 -3.96 -21.31
C ARG A 118 9.54 -5.12 -20.30
N GLY A 119 8.54 -5.98 -20.34
CA GLY A 119 8.37 -7.12 -19.44
C GLY A 119 7.20 -6.93 -18.46
N ALA A 120 6.31 -7.94 -18.35
CA ALA A 120 5.11 -7.87 -17.52
C ALA A 120 5.41 -7.62 -16.02
N ALA A 121 6.59 -8.04 -15.54
CA ALA A 121 7.04 -7.80 -14.17
C ALA A 121 7.17 -6.30 -13.82
N CYS A 122 7.45 -5.46 -14.81
CA CYS A 122 7.66 -4.01 -14.63
C CYS A 122 6.35 -3.22 -14.45
N TYR A 123 5.19 -3.88 -14.54
CA TYR A 123 3.90 -3.21 -14.50
C TYR A 123 3.06 -3.67 -13.32
N THR A 124 2.22 -2.75 -12.82
CA THR A 124 1.35 -2.98 -11.67
C THR A 124 -0.10 -2.73 -12.06
N LYS A 125 -1.03 -3.59 -11.66
CA LYS A 125 -2.47 -3.39 -11.88
C LYS A 125 -2.91 -2.02 -11.35
N GLY A 126 -3.64 -1.25 -12.18
CA GLY A 126 -4.06 0.12 -11.91
C GLY A 126 -3.02 1.19 -12.31
N GLN A 127 -1.84 0.81 -12.82
CA GLN A 127 -0.86 1.75 -13.34
C GLN A 127 -1.40 2.46 -14.58
N ARG A 128 -1.26 3.80 -14.63
CA ARG A 128 -1.64 4.66 -15.76
C ARG A 128 -0.42 5.28 -16.44
N LYS A 129 0.58 5.67 -15.63
CA LYS A 129 1.76 6.39 -16.14
C LYS A 129 2.82 5.42 -16.64
N HIS A 130 3.68 5.91 -17.55
CA HIS A 130 4.83 5.18 -18.09
C HIS A 130 4.49 3.87 -18.83
N LEU A 131 3.30 3.83 -19.48
CA LEU A 131 2.93 2.70 -20.34
C LEU A 131 3.54 2.80 -21.73
N GLY A 132 3.82 4.03 -22.21
CA GLY A 132 4.33 4.23 -23.57
C GLY A 132 3.28 3.97 -24.66
N LEU A 133 1.99 4.02 -24.31
CA LEU A 133 0.88 3.81 -25.25
C LEU A 133 0.21 5.14 -25.60
N ALA A 134 -0.09 5.32 -26.90
CA ALA A 134 -0.83 6.46 -27.43
C ALA A 134 -2.22 5.98 -27.90
N MET A 135 -3.17 5.87 -26.95
CA MET A 135 -4.51 5.27 -27.20
C MET A 135 -5.63 6.32 -27.35
N GLY A 136 -5.29 7.64 -27.45
CA GLY A 136 -6.29 8.71 -27.55
C GLY A 136 -7.10 8.98 -26.26
N ALA A 137 -7.18 8.03 -25.34
CA ALA A 137 -7.82 8.12 -24.04
C ALA A 137 -6.92 7.51 -22.95
N PRO A 138 -7.07 7.91 -21.68
CA PRO A 138 -6.32 7.31 -20.58
C PRO A 138 -6.63 5.82 -20.44
N VAL A 139 -5.57 5.00 -20.41
CA VAL A 139 -5.67 3.57 -20.17
C VAL A 139 -4.90 3.15 -18.92
N TYR A 140 -5.34 2.05 -18.33
CA TYR A 140 -4.83 1.51 -17.07
C TYR A 140 -4.49 0.03 -17.23
N VAL A 141 -3.49 -0.43 -16.52
CA VAL A 141 -3.19 -1.86 -16.44
C VAL A 141 -4.33 -2.57 -15.71
N CYS A 142 -5.09 -3.37 -16.42
CA CYS A 142 -6.23 -4.13 -15.89
C CYS A 142 -5.81 -5.52 -15.40
N GLY A 143 -4.80 -6.12 -16.03
CA GLY A 143 -4.27 -7.43 -15.69
C GLY A 143 -2.88 -7.65 -16.25
N LYS A 144 -2.26 -8.74 -15.82
CA LYS A 144 -1.01 -9.22 -16.40
C LYS A 144 -0.94 -10.74 -16.30
N ASP A 145 -0.38 -11.35 -17.32
CA ASP A 145 -0.03 -12.77 -17.34
C ASP A 145 1.50 -12.89 -17.39
N MET A 146 2.07 -13.44 -16.32
CA MET A 146 3.52 -13.60 -16.21
C MET A 146 4.06 -14.77 -17.04
N ALA A 147 3.23 -15.79 -17.31
CA ALA A 147 3.62 -16.95 -18.10
C ALA A 147 3.66 -16.61 -19.60
N GLN A 148 2.63 -15.88 -20.08
CA GLN A 148 2.56 -15.39 -21.46
C GLN A 148 3.31 -14.09 -21.69
N ASN A 149 3.81 -13.45 -20.63
CA ASN A 149 4.47 -12.16 -20.66
C ASN A 149 3.60 -11.09 -21.35
N THR A 150 2.32 -11.00 -20.96
CA THR A 150 1.36 -10.02 -21.49
C THR A 150 0.84 -9.10 -20.39
N VAL A 151 0.46 -7.88 -20.79
CA VAL A 151 -0.17 -6.88 -19.92
C VAL A 151 -1.45 -6.40 -20.58
N THR A 152 -2.58 -6.65 -19.93
CA THR A 152 -3.88 -6.19 -20.40
C THR A 152 -4.13 -4.76 -19.95
N VAL A 153 -4.52 -3.89 -20.87
CA VAL A 153 -4.86 -2.49 -20.61
C VAL A 153 -6.31 -2.20 -20.99
N GLY A 154 -6.92 -1.25 -20.31
CA GLY A 154 -8.31 -0.85 -20.57
C GLY A 154 -8.66 0.46 -19.86
N PRO A 155 -9.90 0.92 -20.00
CA PRO A 155 -10.39 2.12 -19.32
C PRO A 155 -10.45 1.89 -17.80
N ASN A 156 -10.61 2.98 -17.03
CA ASN A 156 -10.62 2.92 -15.57
C ASN A 156 -11.73 2.00 -15.02
N GLU A 157 -12.86 1.95 -15.68
CA GLU A 157 -14.04 1.15 -15.32
C GLU A 157 -13.74 -0.35 -15.29
N ALA A 158 -12.80 -0.81 -16.11
CA ALA A 158 -12.35 -2.20 -16.13
C ALA A 158 -11.55 -2.62 -14.86
N LEU A 159 -11.21 -1.68 -14.01
CA LEU A 159 -10.56 -1.93 -12.72
C LEU A 159 -11.54 -2.23 -11.59
N PHE A 160 -12.81 -1.87 -11.75
CA PHE A 160 -13.80 -2.03 -10.70
C PHE A 160 -14.27 -3.48 -10.57
N SER A 161 -14.46 -3.90 -9.34
CA SER A 161 -15.02 -5.20 -8.99
C SER A 161 -16.12 -5.01 -7.94
N PRO A 162 -17.28 -5.67 -8.09
CA PRO A 162 -18.37 -5.58 -7.12
C PRO A 162 -18.05 -6.32 -5.81
N ALA A 163 -17.05 -7.18 -5.82
CA ALA A 163 -16.67 -7.99 -4.66
C ALA A 163 -15.16 -8.18 -4.57
N LEU A 164 -14.70 -8.37 -3.35
CA LEU A 164 -13.34 -8.70 -2.97
C LEU A 164 -13.38 -9.91 -2.02
N ARG A 165 -12.49 -10.85 -2.22
CA ARG A 165 -12.26 -11.95 -1.27
C ARG A 165 -10.93 -11.72 -0.57
N ALA A 166 -10.92 -11.80 0.76
CA ALA A 166 -9.74 -11.68 1.59
C ALA A 166 -9.66 -12.84 2.60
N ASN A 167 -8.45 -13.18 3.03
CA ASN A 167 -8.12 -14.17 4.04
C ASN A 167 -7.17 -13.55 5.08
N ASP A 168 -6.80 -14.30 6.09
CA ASP A 168 -5.83 -13.92 7.14
C ASP A 168 -6.24 -12.61 7.87
N TRP A 169 -7.51 -12.55 8.30
CA TRP A 169 -8.06 -11.37 8.94
C TRP A 169 -7.51 -11.14 10.35
N CYS A 170 -7.07 -9.93 10.61
CA CYS A 170 -6.78 -9.44 11.96
C CYS A 170 -7.98 -8.64 12.48
N TRP A 171 -8.88 -9.29 13.22
CA TRP A 171 -10.02 -8.63 13.85
C TRP A 171 -9.59 -7.93 15.14
N TYR A 172 -9.78 -6.61 15.23
CA TYR A 172 -9.40 -5.84 16.41
C TYR A 172 -10.54 -5.77 17.45
N PRO A 173 -11.79 -5.38 17.09
CA PRO A 173 -12.84 -5.17 18.08
C PRO A 173 -13.51 -6.45 18.57
N PHE A 174 -13.34 -7.58 17.88
CA PHE A 174 -13.93 -8.88 18.19
C PHE A 174 -13.03 -10.02 17.72
N GLU A 175 -13.29 -11.25 18.12
CA GLU A 175 -12.48 -12.41 17.71
C GLU A 175 -12.84 -12.92 16.33
N ALA A 176 -14.12 -12.91 15.99
CA ALA A 176 -14.63 -13.36 14.71
C ALA A 176 -15.84 -12.53 14.28
N LEU A 177 -16.11 -12.54 12.98
CA LEU A 177 -17.30 -11.90 12.43
C LEU A 177 -18.52 -12.80 12.62
N GLU A 178 -19.45 -12.41 13.49
CA GLU A 178 -20.66 -13.20 13.77
C GLU A 178 -21.83 -12.87 12.84
N LYS A 179 -21.83 -11.67 12.27
CA LYS A 179 -22.90 -11.15 11.39
C LYS A 179 -22.33 -10.17 10.39
N PRO A 180 -22.99 -9.97 9.24
CA PRO A 180 -22.55 -8.99 8.24
C PRO A 180 -22.33 -7.61 8.84
N GLN A 181 -21.19 -6.99 8.51
CA GLN A 181 -20.78 -5.71 9.05
C GLN A 181 -20.61 -4.69 7.93
N LYS A 182 -21.28 -3.53 8.03
CA LYS A 182 -21.02 -2.39 7.17
C LYS A 182 -19.69 -1.74 7.54
N VAL A 183 -18.85 -1.54 6.56
CA VAL A 183 -17.48 -1.02 6.73
C VAL A 183 -17.12 -0.06 5.59
N THR A 184 -16.01 0.64 5.75
CA THR A 184 -15.30 1.21 4.60
C THR A 184 -14.07 0.35 4.29
N VAL A 185 -13.82 0.11 3.01
CA VAL A 185 -12.78 -0.78 2.52
C VAL A 185 -11.74 0.01 1.74
N LYS A 186 -10.47 -0.25 2.02
CA LYS A 186 -9.33 0.33 1.33
C LYS A 186 -8.42 -0.79 0.83
N THR A 187 -8.40 -1.03 -0.47
CA THR A 187 -7.64 -2.13 -1.08
C THR A 187 -6.20 -1.76 -1.43
N ARG A 188 -5.88 -0.45 -1.44
CA ARG A 188 -4.52 0.09 -1.64
C ARG A 188 -4.33 1.36 -0.84
N HIS A 189 -3.12 1.61 -0.39
CA HIS A 189 -2.78 2.81 0.37
C HIS A 189 -3.21 4.11 -0.31
N SER A 190 -2.99 4.24 -1.61
CA SER A 190 -3.29 5.46 -2.38
C SER A 190 -4.76 5.62 -2.81
N GLN A 191 -5.64 4.63 -2.54
CA GLN A 191 -7.05 4.71 -2.89
C GLN A 191 -7.88 5.35 -1.78
N PHE A 192 -9.00 5.96 -2.15
CA PHE A 192 -10.04 6.38 -1.21
C PHE A 192 -10.80 5.15 -0.70
N GLU A 193 -11.26 5.25 0.54
CA GLU A 193 -12.10 4.23 1.14
C GLU A 193 -13.45 4.15 0.42
N GLN A 194 -13.93 2.94 0.21
CA GLN A 194 -15.22 2.66 -0.43
C GLN A 194 -16.14 1.95 0.54
N PRO A 195 -17.45 2.26 0.56
CA PRO A 195 -18.39 1.53 1.39
C PRO A 195 -18.50 0.07 0.95
N GLY A 196 -18.64 -0.83 1.90
CA GLY A 196 -18.77 -2.26 1.66
C GLY A 196 -19.46 -2.98 2.81
N THR A 197 -19.72 -4.25 2.61
CA THR A 197 -20.20 -5.15 3.66
C THR A 197 -19.31 -6.37 3.70
N VAL A 198 -18.83 -6.73 4.89
CA VAL A 198 -18.05 -7.96 5.12
C VAL A 198 -19.04 -9.04 5.61
N TYR A 199 -18.89 -10.25 5.06
CA TYR A 199 -19.70 -11.42 5.36
C TYR A 199 -18.84 -12.53 5.95
#